data_3fd0207f492de95ae7be859009b7eeb3
#
_entry.id   3fd0207f492de95ae7be859009b7eeb3
#
_cell.length_a   1.000
_cell.length_b   1.000
_cell.length_c   1.000
_cell.angle_alpha   90.00
_cell.angle_beta   90.00
_cell.angle_gamma   90.00
#
_symmetry.space_group_name_H-M   'P 1'
#
loop_
_entity.id
_entity.type
_entity.pdbx_description
1 polymer ?
#
loop_
_entity_poly.entity_id
_entity_poly.type
_entity_poly.pdbx_seq_one_letter_code
_entity_poly.pdbx_strand_id
1 'polypeptide(L)'
;MRLSECLFRSILFCVSVLTASVSLRAAGTTQVFFSPEGGCTDAIVHEVRSASRSVHVQAFSFTSLPIARALSEASKRGVEVAVIFDQGIVQEPHAAMDILVAAGVPWFLDREHSIAHNKVMVIDDSVVVTGSFNFTTAAEHHNAENVLVIRDVDLATRYQANWKLHRAHSQPGTLPGTLAAPTRSSRRVRRP
;
A
#
# COMPACT_ATOMS: atom_id res chain seq x y z
N MET A 1 -9.44 -71.69 51.91
CA MET A 1 -10.27 -71.89 50.70
C MET A 1 -10.97 -70.59 50.38
N ARG A 2 -10.77 -70.06 49.22
CA ARG A 2 -11.29 -68.88 48.45
C ARG A 2 -10.30 -67.73 48.30
N LEU A 3 -9.75 -67.72 47.12
CA LEU A 3 -9.00 -66.63 46.50
C LEU A 3 -9.94 -65.44 46.23
N SER A 4 -9.51 -64.26 46.56
CA SER A 4 -10.12 -62.99 46.09
C SER A 4 -9.20 -62.33 45.09
N GLU A 5 -9.67 -62.29 43.87
CA GLU A 5 -8.99 -61.64 42.74
C GLU A 5 -8.91 -60.17 42.92
N CYS A 6 -7.69 -59.64 42.96
CA CYS A 6 -7.42 -58.17 42.87
C CYS A 6 -7.38 -57.81 41.41
N LEU A 7 -8.44 -57.14 40.95
CA LEU A 7 -8.45 -56.46 39.62
C LEU A 7 -7.53 -55.26 39.67
N PHE A 8 -6.40 -55.34 38.99
CA PHE A 8 -5.53 -54.22 38.68
C PHE A 8 -6.17 -53.44 37.52
N ARG A 9 -6.86 -52.37 37.83
CA ARG A 9 -7.31 -51.42 36.82
C ARG A 9 -6.14 -50.49 36.49
N SER A 10 -5.44 -50.75 35.39
CA SER A 10 -4.50 -49.82 34.79
C SER A 10 -5.25 -48.61 34.21
N ILE A 11 -5.18 -47.48 34.88
CA ILE A 11 -5.64 -46.19 34.33
C ILE A 11 -4.54 -45.68 33.41
N LEU A 12 -4.77 -45.85 32.11
CA LEU A 12 -3.92 -45.26 31.06
C LEU A 12 -4.25 -43.77 31.01
N PHE A 13 -3.40 -42.93 31.62
CA PHE A 13 -3.50 -41.48 31.56
C PHE A 13 -2.93 -41.03 30.20
N CYS A 14 -3.81 -40.81 29.22
CA CYS A 14 -3.43 -40.17 27.94
C CYS A 14 -3.16 -38.69 28.20
N VAL A 15 -1.91 -38.33 28.40
CA VAL A 15 -1.47 -36.96 28.40
C VAL A 15 -1.41 -36.49 26.96
N SER A 16 -2.47 -35.85 26.50
CA SER A 16 -2.48 -35.15 25.22
C SER A 16 -1.59 -33.90 25.34
N VAL A 17 -0.35 -33.99 24.92
CA VAL A 17 0.53 -32.84 24.78
C VAL A 17 0.03 -32.00 23.60
N LEU A 18 -0.71 -30.96 23.93
CA LEU A 18 -1.11 -29.90 22.96
C LEU A 18 0.14 -29.13 22.58
N THR A 19 0.81 -29.56 21.52
CA THR A 19 1.93 -28.78 20.93
C THR A 19 1.34 -27.53 20.28
N ALA A 20 1.32 -26.42 21.02
CA ALA A 20 1.07 -25.12 20.43
C ALA A 20 2.22 -24.84 19.45
N SER A 21 1.95 -24.97 18.16
CA SER A 21 2.89 -24.54 17.11
C SER A 21 3.03 -23.02 17.22
N VAL A 22 4.05 -22.57 17.93
CA VAL A 22 4.46 -21.16 17.88
C VAL A 22 5.01 -20.94 16.47
N SER A 23 4.20 -20.37 15.58
CA SER A 23 4.68 -19.90 14.29
C SER A 23 5.69 -18.79 14.56
N LEU A 24 6.98 -19.12 14.48
CA LEU A 24 8.04 -18.12 14.51
C LEU A 24 7.89 -17.26 13.25
N ARG A 25 7.26 -16.11 13.41
CA ARG A 25 7.13 -15.15 12.31
C ARG A 25 8.52 -14.60 12.02
N ALA A 26 8.99 -14.71 10.78
CA ALA A 26 10.25 -14.12 10.38
C ALA A 26 10.23 -12.62 10.70
N ALA A 27 11.27 -12.13 11.35
CA ALA A 27 11.44 -10.71 11.57
C ALA A 27 11.40 -9.98 10.23
N GLY A 28 10.64 -8.89 10.16
CA GLY A 28 10.57 -8.06 8.97
C GLY A 28 11.95 -7.53 8.58
N THR A 29 12.18 -7.31 7.29
CA THR A 29 13.43 -6.70 6.80
C THR A 29 13.18 -5.23 6.49
N THR A 30 14.19 -4.40 6.79
CA THR A 30 14.16 -2.96 6.50
C THR A 30 15.39 -2.57 5.71
N GLN A 31 15.18 -1.84 4.62
CA GLN A 31 16.23 -1.18 3.85
C GLN A 31 16.04 0.33 3.94
N VAL A 32 17.11 1.08 3.95
CA VAL A 32 17.09 2.54 3.98
C VAL A 32 17.91 3.09 2.82
N PHE A 33 17.37 4.14 2.20
CA PHE A 33 18.02 4.89 1.12
C PHE A 33 17.99 6.37 1.48
N PHE A 34 18.99 7.10 1.04
CA PHE A 34 19.10 8.53 1.28
C PHE A 34 19.28 9.29 -0.03
N SER A 35 18.75 10.48 -0.14
CA SER A 35 19.03 11.40 -1.25
C SER A 35 19.89 12.58 -0.79
N PRO A 36 20.55 13.29 -1.71
CA PRO A 36 20.51 13.08 -3.16
C PRO A 36 21.36 11.88 -3.62
N GLU A 37 20.99 11.35 -4.78
CA GLU A 37 21.73 10.32 -5.55
C GLU A 37 21.95 8.97 -4.84
N GLY A 38 21.21 8.71 -3.77
CA GLY A 38 21.29 7.43 -3.03
C GLY A 38 20.28 6.38 -3.51
N GLY A 39 19.64 6.58 -4.67
CA GLY A 39 18.78 5.58 -5.30
C GLY A 39 17.37 5.47 -4.69
N CYS A 40 16.87 6.50 -4.04
CA CYS A 40 15.52 6.51 -3.45
C CYS A 40 14.43 6.23 -4.50
N THR A 41 14.48 6.92 -5.65
CA THR A 41 13.54 6.70 -6.75
C THR A 41 13.65 5.28 -7.30
N ASP A 42 14.85 4.76 -7.49
CA ASP A 42 15.08 3.42 -8.03
C ASP A 42 14.55 2.34 -7.08
N ALA A 43 14.74 2.50 -5.77
CA ALA A 43 14.19 1.60 -4.78
C ALA A 43 12.66 1.59 -4.83
N ILE A 44 12.00 2.74 -4.89
CA ILE A 44 10.54 2.85 -5.02
C ILE A 44 10.06 2.19 -6.33
N VAL A 45 10.70 2.49 -7.45
CA VAL A 45 10.36 1.92 -8.76
C VAL A 45 10.52 0.41 -8.75
N HIS A 46 11.57 -0.12 -8.12
CA HIS A 46 11.79 -1.56 -7.96
C HIS A 46 10.63 -2.23 -7.22
N GLU A 47 10.20 -1.67 -6.08
CA GLU A 47 9.09 -2.22 -5.30
C GLU A 47 7.76 -2.18 -6.07
N VAL A 48 7.46 -1.08 -6.75
CA VAL A 48 6.24 -0.95 -7.57
C VAL A 48 6.24 -1.93 -8.75
N ARG A 49 7.39 -2.14 -9.39
CA ARG A 49 7.52 -3.13 -10.48
C ARG A 49 7.36 -4.56 -10.00
N SER A 50 7.77 -4.86 -8.79
CA SER A 50 7.66 -6.17 -8.15
C SER A 50 6.24 -6.46 -7.63
N ALA A 51 5.37 -5.44 -7.55
CA ALA A 51 3.99 -5.59 -7.09
C ALA A 51 3.19 -6.56 -7.97
N SER A 52 2.41 -7.41 -7.31
CA SER A 52 1.60 -8.47 -7.94
C SER A 52 0.10 -8.34 -7.69
N ARG A 53 -0.32 -7.63 -6.64
CA ARG A 53 -1.74 -7.50 -6.24
C ARG A 53 -2.18 -6.06 -6.14
N SER A 54 -1.49 -5.24 -5.33
CA SER A 54 -1.94 -3.89 -5.04
C SER A 54 -0.79 -2.93 -4.75
N VAL A 55 -0.97 -1.65 -5.11
CA VAL A 55 -0.13 -0.52 -4.71
C VAL A 55 -1.03 0.63 -4.28
N HIS A 56 -1.11 0.88 -2.98
CA HIS A 56 -1.88 1.96 -2.39
C HIS A 56 -0.96 3.08 -1.94
N VAL A 57 -1.17 4.27 -2.50
CA VAL A 57 -0.26 5.42 -2.34
C VAL A 57 -0.94 6.55 -1.58
N GLN A 58 -0.21 7.21 -0.68
CA GLN A 58 -0.50 8.55 -0.16
C GLN A 58 0.66 9.45 -0.51
N ALA A 59 0.41 10.55 -1.21
CA ALA A 59 1.44 11.46 -1.67
C ALA A 59 1.06 12.92 -1.41
N PHE A 60 1.95 13.66 -0.76
CA PHE A 60 1.82 15.10 -0.58
C PHE A 60 2.15 15.83 -1.89
N SER A 61 3.31 15.54 -2.49
CA SER A 61 3.78 16.09 -3.76
C SER A 61 4.20 14.96 -4.70
N PHE A 62 3.93 15.11 -6.00
CA PHE A 62 4.09 14.02 -6.96
C PHE A 62 4.47 14.54 -8.36
N THR A 63 5.78 14.64 -8.63
CA THR A 63 6.30 15.10 -9.93
C THR A 63 7.30 14.12 -10.55
N SER A 64 7.59 12.98 -9.88
CA SER A 64 8.52 11.97 -10.37
C SER A 64 7.93 11.18 -11.54
N LEU A 65 8.43 11.42 -12.74
CA LEU A 65 8.03 10.67 -13.94
C LEU A 65 8.38 9.17 -13.85
N PRO A 66 9.55 8.74 -13.33
CA PRO A 66 9.86 7.32 -13.17
C PRO A 66 8.85 6.59 -12.28
N ILE A 67 8.47 7.19 -11.14
CA ILE A 67 7.48 6.60 -10.21
C ILE A 67 6.10 6.54 -10.88
N ALA A 68 5.67 7.62 -11.55
CA ALA A 68 4.40 7.66 -12.27
C ALA A 68 4.31 6.57 -13.35
N ARG A 69 5.39 6.38 -14.11
CA ARG A 69 5.46 5.31 -15.13
C ARG A 69 5.40 3.92 -14.51
N ALA A 70 6.11 3.68 -13.41
CA ALA A 70 6.08 2.39 -12.72
C ALA A 70 4.66 2.06 -12.21
N LEU A 71 3.94 3.03 -11.61
CA LEU A 71 2.54 2.87 -11.18
C LEU A 71 1.60 2.60 -12.37
N SER A 72 1.78 3.34 -13.47
CA SER A 72 1.02 3.12 -14.71
C SER A 72 1.27 1.71 -15.28
N GLU A 73 2.52 1.25 -15.31
CA GLU A 73 2.90 -0.09 -15.77
C GLU A 73 2.31 -1.17 -14.85
N ALA A 74 2.34 -0.97 -13.53
CA ALA A 74 1.72 -1.88 -12.57
C ALA A 74 0.20 -2.01 -12.81
N SER A 75 -0.49 -0.90 -12.99
CA SER A 75 -1.93 -0.89 -13.33
C SER A 75 -2.22 -1.64 -14.64
N LYS A 76 -1.42 -1.44 -15.68
CA LYS A 76 -1.55 -2.16 -16.96
C LYS A 76 -1.31 -3.67 -16.83
N ARG A 77 -0.52 -4.12 -15.86
CA ARG A 77 -0.34 -5.53 -15.53
C ARG A 77 -1.52 -6.13 -14.75
N GLY A 78 -2.51 -5.34 -14.36
CA GLY A 78 -3.67 -5.77 -13.57
C GLY A 78 -3.48 -5.62 -12.06
N VAL A 79 -2.40 -4.96 -11.60
CA VAL A 79 -2.22 -4.62 -10.20
C VAL A 79 -3.23 -3.54 -9.81
N GLU A 80 -3.90 -3.67 -8.67
CA GLU A 80 -4.79 -2.64 -8.13
C GLU A 80 -3.96 -1.45 -7.66
N VAL A 81 -3.92 -0.38 -8.45
CA VAL A 81 -3.21 0.85 -8.09
C VAL A 81 -4.23 1.93 -7.74
N ALA A 82 -4.07 2.59 -6.60
CA ALA A 82 -4.87 3.74 -6.19
C ALA A 82 -4.05 4.76 -5.42
N VAL A 83 -4.27 6.05 -5.69
CA VAL A 83 -3.46 7.13 -5.12
C VAL A 83 -4.34 8.15 -4.43
N ILE A 84 -4.00 8.51 -3.19
CA ILE A 84 -4.56 9.63 -2.47
C ILE A 84 -3.53 10.76 -2.45
N PHE A 85 -3.91 11.94 -2.89
CA PHE A 85 -3.10 13.13 -2.89
C PHE A 85 -3.60 14.17 -1.89
N ASP A 86 -2.68 15.01 -1.43
CA ASP A 86 -3.04 16.28 -0.82
C ASP A 86 -3.83 17.16 -1.80
N GLN A 87 -4.74 17.99 -1.27
CA GLN A 87 -5.52 18.91 -2.11
C GLN A 87 -4.69 19.89 -2.92
N GLY A 88 -3.47 20.20 -2.49
CA GLY A 88 -2.54 21.11 -3.16
C GLY A 88 -1.97 20.56 -4.46
N ILE A 89 -2.07 19.24 -4.71
CA ILE A 89 -1.52 18.59 -5.92
C ILE A 89 -2.02 19.24 -7.23
N VAL A 90 -3.23 19.78 -7.23
CA VAL A 90 -3.83 20.42 -8.41
C VAL A 90 -3.12 21.73 -8.83
N GLN A 91 -2.22 22.23 -8.01
CA GLN A 91 -1.38 23.42 -8.28
C GLN A 91 0.04 23.04 -8.72
N GLU A 92 0.40 21.75 -8.66
CA GLU A 92 1.71 21.25 -9.08
C GLU A 92 1.77 20.99 -10.59
N PRO A 93 2.98 20.82 -11.18
CA PRO A 93 3.12 20.38 -12.57
C PRO A 93 2.45 19.04 -12.82
N HIS A 94 1.58 18.94 -13.82
CA HIS A 94 0.71 17.77 -14.01
C HIS A 94 1.34 16.61 -14.78
N ALA A 95 2.55 16.74 -15.33
CA ALA A 95 3.13 15.71 -16.22
C ALA A 95 3.17 14.29 -15.62
N ALA A 96 3.43 14.14 -14.32
CA ALA A 96 3.37 12.86 -13.64
C ALA A 96 1.93 12.39 -13.41
N MET A 97 1.02 13.31 -13.10
CA MET A 97 -0.41 13.04 -12.95
C MET A 97 -1.05 12.60 -14.27
N ASP A 98 -0.68 13.26 -15.39
CA ASP A 98 -1.19 12.93 -16.72
C ASP A 98 -0.90 11.49 -17.10
N ILE A 99 0.26 10.94 -16.69
CA ILE A 99 0.62 9.53 -16.87
C ILE A 99 -0.36 8.61 -16.13
N LEU A 100 -0.70 8.94 -14.89
CA LEU A 100 -1.64 8.14 -14.07
C LEU A 100 -3.05 8.21 -14.66
N VAL A 101 -3.51 9.42 -15.02
CA VAL A 101 -4.83 9.65 -15.62
C VAL A 101 -4.95 8.90 -16.95
N ALA A 102 -3.95 8.99 -17.84
CA ALA A 102 -3.93 8.29 -19.11
C ALA A 102 -3.94 6.76 -18.96
N ALA A 103 -3.40 6.25 -17.85
CA ALA A 103 -3.44 4.82 -17.51
C ALA A 103 -4.76 4.39 -16.80
N GLY A 104 -5.67 5.33 -16.54
CA GLY A 104 -6.91 5.05 -15.82
C GLY A 104 -6.70 4.70 -14.33
N VAL A 105 -5.58 5.10 -13.74
CA VAL A 105 -5.30 4.87 -12.31
C VAL A 105 -6.25 5.72 -11.48
N PRO A 106 -7.07 5.12 -10.60
CA PRO A 106 -7.91 5.85 -9.67
C PRO A 106 -7.09 6.74 -8.74
N TRP A 107 -7.47 8.01 -8.63
CA TRP A 107 -6.84 8.93 -7.71
C TRP A 107 -7.87 9.79 -6.98
N PHE A 108 -7.51 10.26 -5.81
CA PHE A 108 -8.41 10.92 -4.86
C PHE A 108 -7.70 12.10 -4.21
N LEU A 109 -8.48 13.09 -3.76
CA LEU A 109 -8.01 14.26 -3.04
C LEU A 109 -8.46 14.20 -1.58
N ASP A 110 -7.52 14.20 -0.67
CA ASP A 110 -7.79 14.43 0.75
C ASP A 110 -7.96 15.94 0.97
N ARG A 111 -9.19 16.33 1.32
CA ARG A 111 -9.57 17.72 1.62
C ARG A 111 -9.97 17.93 3.07
N GLU A 112 -9.96 16.88 3.87
CA GLU A 112 -10.33 16.94 5.27
C GLU A 112 -9.18 17.47 6.13
N HIS A 113 -7.95 17.12 5.76
CA HIS A 113 -6.76 17.60 6.45
C HIS A 113 -6.29 18.92 5.88
N SER A 114 -5.78 19.81 6.76
CA SER A 114 -5.11 21.04 6.32
C SER A 114 -3.95 20.76 5.38
N ILE A 115 -3.21 19.68 5.65
CA ILE A 115 -2.13 19.14 4.83
C ILE A 115 -2.14 17.62 4.97
N ALA A 116 -2.38 16.89 3.90
CA ALA A 116 -2.21 15.45 3.83
C ALA A 116 -0.74 15.10 3.51
N HIS A 117 0.15 15.23 4.51
CA HIS A 117 1.61 15.27 4.32
C HIS A 117 2.28 13.88 4.27
N ASN A 118 1.55 12.82 4.03
CA ASN A 118 2.08 11.46 3.95
C ASN A 118 2.88 11.23 2.66
N LYS A 119 3.95 10.42 2.76
CA LYS A 119 4.74 9.85 1.67
C LYS A 119 4.80 8.36 1.93
N VAL A 120 3.78 7.63 1.49
CA VAL A 120 3.58 6.22 1.82
C VAL A 120 3.13 5.44 0.61
N MET A 121 3.68 4.24 0.44
CA MET A 121 3.10 3.20 -0.40
C MET A 121 2.93 1.92 0.42
N VAL A 122 1.77 1.29 0.29
CA VAL A 122 1.53 -0.07 0.80
C VAL A 122 1.42 -0.99 -0.40
N ILE A 123 2.30 -1.97 -0.48
CA ILE A 123 2.43 -2.86 -1.64
C ILE A 123 2.14 -4.29 -1.20
N ASP A 124 1.19 -4.93 -1.88
CA ASP A 124 0.79 -6.34 -1.68
C ASP A 124 0.46 -6.69 -0.21
N ASP A 125 0.00 -5.72 0.60
CA ASP A 125 -0.28 -5.85 2.04
C ASP A 125 0.91 -6.41 2.86
N SER A 126 2.13 -6.26 2.37
CA SER A 126 3.33 -6.85 2.97
C SER A 126 4.55 -5.94 2.98
N VAL A 127 4.57 -4.93 2.12
CA VAL A 127 5.67 -3.96 2.03
C VAL A 127 5.14 -2.56 2.28
N VAL A 128 5.85 -1.80 3.10
CA VAL A 128 5.63 -0.38 3.31
C VAL A 128 6.84 0.39 2.81
N VAL A 129 6.60 1.36 1.92
CA VAL A 129 7.58 2.38 1.56
C VAL A 129 7.16 3.66 2.26
N THR A 130 8.07 4.27 3.03
CA THR A 130 7.79 5.52 3.75
C THR A 130 9.08 6.29 4.04
N GLY A 131 8.95 7.53 4.50
CA GLY A 131 10.08 8.40 4.85
C GLY A 131 9.74 9.87 4.69
N SER A 132 10.78 10.69 4.61
CA SER A 132 10.61 12.14 4.33
C SER A 132 10.47 12.43 2.83
N PHE A 133 10.89 11.49 1.97
CA PHE A 133 11.03 11.63 0.53
C PHE A 133 9.68 11.87 -0.17
N ASN A 134 9.43 13.09 -0.66
CA ASN A 134 8.33 13.34 -1.58
C ASN A 134 8.60 12.61 -2.91
N PHE A 135 7.56 12.14 -3.58
CA PHE A 135 7.71 11.44 -4.86
C PHE A 135 7.96 12.45 -5.99
N THR A 136 9.07 13.19 -5.89
CA THR A 136 9.42 14.29 -6.77
C THR A 136 10.86 14.19 -7.30
N THR A 137 11.12 14.83 -8.43
CA THR A 137 12.48 14.97 -8.97
C THR A 137 13.40 15.74 -8.02
N ALA A 138 12.89 16.78 -7.36
CA ALA A 138 13.67 17.57 -6.40
C ALA A 138 14.10 16.74 -5.18
N ALA A 139 13.24 15.83 -4.70
CA ALA A 139 13.59 14.94 -3.59
C ALA A 139 14.76 14.00 -3.94
N GLU A 140 14.88 13.53 -5.19
CA GLU A 140 15.97 12.66 -5.62
C GLU A 140 17.30 13.40 -5.79
N HIS A 141 17.27 14.60 -6.38
CA HIS A 141 18.49 15.25 -6.86
C HIS A 141 18.97 16.43 -6.01
N HIS A 142 18.11 17.01 -5.18
CA HIS A 142 18.42 18.29 -4.52
C HIS A 142 18.18 18.27 -3.01
N ASN A 143 17.30 17.44 -2.50
CA ASN A 143 16.95 17.44 -1.08
C ASN A 143 17.70 16.35 -0.32
N ALA A 144 17.99 16.60 0.95
CA ALA A 144 18.43 15.56 1.89
C ALA A 144 17.19 14.87 2.47
N GLU A 145 16.87 13.67 1.95
CA GLU A 145 15.70 12.89 2.32
C GLU A 145 16.07 11.45 2.67
N ASN A 146 15.09 10.69 3.16
CA ASN A 146 15.22 9.26 3.36
C ASN A 146 14.00 8.51 2.85
N VAL A 147 14.23 7.26 2.42
CA VAL A 147 13.22 6.25 2.10
C VAL A 147 13.52 4.99 2.87
N LEU A 148 12.52 4.44 3.51
CA LEU A 148 12.52 3.12 4.12
C LEU A 148 11.66 2.19 3.28
N VAL A 149 12.19 1.01 2.98
CA VAL A 149 11.45 -0.12 2.42
C VAL A 149 11.36 -1.18 3.51
N ILE A 150 10.17 -1.42 4.04
CA ILE A 150 9.92 -2.27 5.19
C ILE A 150 9.04 -3.44 4.78
N ARG A 151 9.55 -4.66 4.88
CA ARG A 151 8.82 -5.91 4.62
C ARG A 151 8.31 -6.47 5.93
N ASP A 152 7.11 -6.06 6.32
CA ASP A 152 6.46 -6.45 7.57
C ASP A 152 4.94 -6.41 7.37
N VAL A 153 4.31 -7.58 7.42
CA VAL A 153 2.85 -7.73 7.18
C VAL A 153 2.01 -7.04 8.25
N ASP A 154 2.45 -7.03 9.51
CA ASP A 154 1.70 -6.40 10.59
C ASP A 154 1.75 -4.87 10.46
N LEU A 155 2.93 -4.35 10.14
CA LEU A 155 3.09 -2.93 9.84
C LEU A 155 2.30 -2.54 8.59
N ALA A 156 2.41 -3.31 7.50
CA ALA A 156 1.66 -3.06 6.27
C ALA A 156 0.15 -3.06 6.52
N THR A 157 -0.36 -3.97 7.34
CA THR A 157 -1.78 -4.00 7.74
C THR A 157 -2.21 -2.71 8.43
N ARG A 158 -1.38 -2.14 9.30
CA ARG A 158 -1.67 -0.87 9.99
C ARG A 158 -1.67 0.31 9.02
N TYR A 159 -0.69 0.37 8.10
CA TYR A 159 -0.63 1.41 7.07
C TYR A 159 -1.80 1.29 6.09
N GLN A 160 -2.18 0.06 5.72
CA GLN A 160 -3.34 -0.20 4.87
C GLN A 160 -4.66 0.24 5.53
N ALA A 161 -4.81 0.00 6.83
CA ALA A 161 -5.96 0.49 7.59
C ALA A 161 -6.02 2.02 7.60
N ASN A 162 -4.89 2.70 7.82
CA ASN A 162 -4.80 4.16 7.74
C ASN A 162 -5.12 4.68 6.33
N TRP A 163 -4.57 4.05 5.28
CA TRP A 163 -4.88 4.41 3.89
C TRP A 163 -6.40 4.32 3.61
N LYS A 164 -7.06 3.25 4.09
CA LYS A 164 -8.52 3.09 3.94
C LYS A 164 -9.32 4.18 4.66
N LEU A 165 -8.87 4.63 5.83
CA LEU A 165 -9.48 5.76 6.54
C LEU A 165 -9.40 7.05 5.71
N HIS A 166 -8.21 7.40 5.21
CA HIS A 166 -8.04 8.56 4.33
C HIS A 166 -8.86 8.42 3.04
N ARG A 167 -8.89 7.21 2.46
CA ARG A 167 -9.69 6.96 1.26
C ARG A 167 -11.19 7.18 1.46
N ALA A 168 -11.71 6.86 2.64
CA ALA A 168 -13.12 6.95 2.95
C ALA A 168 -13.66 8.39 2.92
N HIS A 169 -12.84 9.38 3.28
CA HIS A 169 -13.22 10.81 3.23
C HIS A 169 -12.67 11.54 1.99
N SER A 170 -11.75 10.94 1.24
CA SER A 170 -11.18 11.56 0.04
C SER A 170 -12.17 11.55 -1.13
N GLN A 171 -12.14 12.60 -1.92
CA GLN A 171 -13.00 12.78 -3.08
C GLN A 171 -12.29 12.28 -4.36
N PRO A 172 -13.03 11.70 -5.34
CA PRO A 172 -12.44 11.39 -6.63
C PRO A 172 -11.77 12.62 -7.24
N GLY A 173 -10.55 12.45 -7.74
CA GLY A 173 -9.80 13.52 -8.33
C GLY A 173 -10.28 13.86 -9.74
N THR A 174 -10.30 15.15 -10.06
CA THR A 174 -10.56 15.67 -11.40
C THR A 174 -9.51 16.73 -11.70
N LEU A 175 -8.81 16.61 -12.82
CA LEU A 175 -7.91 17.67 -13.27
C LEU A 175 -8.70 18.82 -13.88
N PRO A 176 -8.28 20.09 -13.69
CA PRO A 176 -8.86 21.22 -14.39
C PRO A 176 -8.82 20.99 -15.90
N GLY A 177 -9.97 21.08 -16.57
CA GLY A 177 -10.08 20.90 -18.02
C GLY A 177 -10.31 19.46 -18.51
N THR A 178 -10.28 18.45 -17.65
CA THR A 178 -10.74 17.10 -17.99
C THR A 178 -12.24 16.96 -17.78
N LEU A 179 -12.99 16.66 -18.85
CA LEU A 179 -14.40 16.28 -18.72
C LEU A 179 -14.49 15.01 -17.86
N ALA A 180 -15.27 15.09 -16.78
CA ALA A 180 -15.52 13.92 -15.94
C ALA A 180 -15.99 12.75 -16.82
N ALA A 181 -15.32 11.61 -16.75
CA ALA A 181 -15.77 10.40 -17.44
C ALA A 181 -17.21 10.09 -16.99
N PRO A 182 -18.13 9.75 -17.90
CA PRO A 182 -19.52 9.49 -17.54
C PRO A 182 -19.56 8.32 -16.56
N THR A 183 -20.08 8.58 -15.37
CA THR A 183 -20.38 7.54 -14.37
C THR A 183 -21.27 6.50 -15.05
N ARG A 184 -20.82 5.24 -15.09
CA ARG A 184 -21.63 4.12 -15.57
C ARG A 184 -22.89 4.05 -14.68
N SER A 185 -23.94 4.73 -15.10
CA SER A 185 -25.27 4.58 -14.54
C SER A 185 -25.66 3.11 -14.68
N SER A 186 -25.89 2.45 -13.56
CA SER A 186 -26.49 1.12 -13.52
C SER A 186 -27.84 1.18 -14.22
N ARG A 187 -27.89 0.78 -15.46
CA ARG A 187 -29.15 0.56 -16.19
C ARG A 187 -29.92 -0.52 -15.45
N ARG A 188 -30.85 -0.08 -14.61
CA ARG A 188 -31.90 -0.95 -14.06
C ARG A 188 -32.71 -1.53 -15.24
N VAL A 189 -32.39 -2.78 -15.58
CA VAL A 189 -33.23 -3.54 -16.51
C VAL A 189 -34.56 -3.74 -15.81
N ARG A 190 -35.60 -2.98 -16.21
CA ARG A 190 -36.99 -3.35 -15.93
C ARG A 190 -37.31 -4.53 -16.85
N ARG A 191 -37.48 -5.69 -16.27
CA ARG A 191 -38.14 -6.81 -16.97
C ARG A 191 -39.63 -6.56 -17.02
N PRO A 192 -40.29 -6.96 -18.13
CA PRO A 192 -41.71 -6.87 -18.32
C PRO A 192 -42.49 -7.80 -17.38
#